data_e1f10ae9441f85965e86f79d96067cf5
#
_entry.id   e1f10ae9441f85965e86f79d96067cf5
#
_cell.length_a   1.000
_cell.length_b   1.000
_cell.length_c   1.000
_cell.angle_alpha   90.00
_cell.angle_beta   90.00
_cell.angle_gamma   90.00
#
_symmetry.space_group_name_H-M   'P 1'
#
loop_
_entity.id
_entity.type
_entity.pdbx_description
1 polymer ?
#
loop_
_entity_poly.entity_id
_entity_poly.type
_entity_poly.pdbx_seq_one_letter_code
_entity_poly.pdbx_strand_id
1 'polypeptide(L)'
;FHTDDDGMPTTVSHERAGYLDTSPIDLGENTRRDIILTLEEMGYQITSSHHEIAPAQHEIDFAFEDALSTADKVMTFKMAVRTIAKRYGLHATFMPKPRQDVNGSGLHLHMRLLKNGRNVFTGENGELSTDGEAFLAGILGHVVGMTAVFNPLVNSYKRLVPGFEAPSDVTWSRTQRNALLHVRKRRGEGVDLELRSPDCAANPYLLLALCLEAGLDGIRKQQKAPKELTEDICRLSDEEKKQRKIQSLPENLGVALDAMGQDLLVRE
;
A
#
# COMPACT_ATOMS: atom_id res chain seq x y z
N PHE A 1 19.01 -1.93 7.77
CA PHE A 1 19.83 -2.99 8.34
C PHE A 1 21.31 -2.61 8.32
N HIS A 2 22.12 -3.18 9.24
CA HIS A 2 23.56 -3.09 9.14
C HIS A 2 24.11 -3.88 7.94
N THR A 3 25.25 -3.44 7.44
CA THR A 3 26.09 -4.24 6.55
C THR A 3 27.19 -4.93 7.36
N ASP A 4 27.70 -6.06 6.86
CA ASP A 4 28.92 -6.69 7.40
C ASP A 4 30.20 -5.97 6.94
N ASP A 5 31.37 -6.49 7.34
CA ASP A 5 32.70 -5.90 7.02
C ASP A 5 32.96 -5.89 5.49
N ASP A 6 32.31 -6.76 4.73
CA ASP A 6 32.40 -6.82 3.27
C ASP A 6 31.33 -5.93 2.58
N GLY A 7 30.52 -5.21 3.35
CA GLY A 7 29.45 -4.34 2.88
C GLY A 7 28.20 -5.10 2.42
N MET A 8 28.06 -6.39 2.76
CA MET A 8 26.89 -7.19 2.43
C MET A 8 25.77 -6.95 3.45
N PRO A 9 24.48 -7.02 3.01
CA PRO A 9 23.34 -6.80 3.89
C PRO A 9 23.23 -7.91 4.96
N THR A 10 22.97 -7.50 6.20
CA THR A 10 22.63 -8.42 7.29
C THR A 10 21.15 -8.36 7.62
N THR A 11 20.69 -9.19 8.55
CA THR A 11 19.33 -9.12 9.13
C THR A 11 19.30 -8.36 10.47
N VAL A 12 20.43 -7.75 10.85
CA VAL A 12 20.57 -7.01 12.10
C VAL A 12 20.04 -5.60 11.90
N SER A 13 18.99 -5.23 12.63
CA SER A 13 18.48 -3.87 12.68
C SER A 13 19.48 -2.94 13.34
N HIS A 14 19.66 -1.73 12.81
CA HIS A 14 20.59 -0.75 13.38
C HIS A 14 20.05 -0.07 14.65
N GLU A 15 18.75 -0.26 14.94
CA GLU A 15 18.09 0.27 16.13
C GLU A 15 16.81 -0.56 16.45
N ARG A 16 16.10 -0.20 17.53
CA ARG A 16 14.92 -0.89 18.02
C ARG A 16 13.75 0.06 18.33
N ALA A 17 13.72 1.21 17.68
CA ALA A 17 12.61 2.13 17.79
C ALA A 17 11.30 1.51 17.26
N GLY A 18 10.18 2.08 17.60
CA GLY A 18 8.85 1.70 17.19
C GLY A 18 8.06 2.87 16.56
N TYR A 19 6.77 2.69 16.43
CA TYR A 19 5.89 3.62 15.73
C TYR A 19 5.92 5.05 16.32
N LEU A 20 6.27 6.02 15.47
CA LEU A 20 6.40 7.45 15.80
C LEU A 20 7.49 7.77 16.84
N ASP A 21 8.40 6.85 17.14
CA ASP A 21 9.57 7.18 17.94
C ASP A 21 10.45 8.20 17.21
N THR A 22 11.14 9.03 18.00
CA THR A 22 12.03 10.09 17.53
C THR A 22 13.42 9.94 18.16
N SER A 23 14.36 10.78 17.76
CA SER A 23 15.67 10.86 18.40
C SER A 23 15.56 11.08 19.92
N PRO A 24 16.38 10.43 20.77
CA PRO A 24 17.57 9.64 20.42
C PRO A 24 17.32 8.13 20.17
N ILE A 25 16.08 7.65 20.18
CA ILE A 25 15.75 6.23 20.00
C ILE A 25 15.79 5.84 18.52
N ASP A 26 15.20 6.67 17.65
CA ASP A 26 15.26 6.54 16.19
C ASP A 26 16.65 6.94 15.68
N LEU A 27 17.53 5.97 15.50
CA LEU A 27 18.86 6.21 14.94
C LEU A 27 18.86 6.39 13.42
N GLY A 28 17.75 6.11 12.75
CA GLY A 28 17.58 6.31 11.31
C GLY A 28 17.13 7.72 10.91
N GLU A 29 16.81 8.59 11.88
CA GLU A 29 16.27 9.93 11.62
C GLU A 29 17.15 10.77 10.69
N ASN A 30 18.48 10.80 10.92
CA ASN A 30 19.40 11.56 10.07
C ASN A 30 19.44 11.03 8.64
N THR A 31 19.48 9.71 8.48
CA THR A 31 19.44 9.07 7.14
C THR A 31 18.14 9.39 6.44
N ARG A 32 16.99 9.29 7.14
CA ARG A 32 15.66 9.61 6.60
C ARG A 32 15.56 11.09 6.22
N ARG A 33 16.11 12.00 7.04
CA ARG A 33 16.16 13.43 6.74
C ARG A 33 16.94 13.73 5.46
N ASP A 34 18.12 13.15 5.29
CA ASP A 34 18.93 13.36 4.07
C ASP A 34 18.24 12.79 2.83
N ILE A 35 17.52 11.67 2.97
CA ILE A 35 16.68 11.14 1.91
C ILE A 35 15.61 12.16 1.52
N ILE A 36 14.90 12.72 2.50
CA ILE A 36 13.82 13.71 2.27
C ILE A 36 14.38 14.94 1.56
N LEU A 37 15.43 15.55 2.08
CA LEU A 37 16.02 16.75 1.49
C LEU A 37 16.47 16.50 0.04
N THR A 38 17.08 15.35 -0.24
CA THR A 38 17.47 14.98 -1.60
C THR A 38 16.25 14.81 -2.51
N LEU A 39 15.17 14.18 -2.04
CA LEU A 39 13.95 14.01 -2.81
C LEU A 39 13.26 15.35 -3.07
N GLU A 40 13.23 16.27 -2.10
CA GLU A 40 12.69 17.63 -2.27
C GLU A 40 13.48 18.42 -3.31
N GLU A 41 14.82 18.32 -3.33
CA GLU A 41 15.67 18.90 -4.38
C GLU A 41 15.37 18.30 -5.77
N MET A 42 14.94 17.04 -5.83
CA MET A 42 14.50 16.37 -7.05
C MET A 42 13.03 16.68 -7.42
N GLY A 43 12.35 17.56 -6.69
CA GLY A 43 10.98 18.00 -6.97
C GLY A 43 9.88 17.12 -6.38
N TYR A 44 10.17 16.30 -5.36
CA TYR A 44 9.13 15.63 -4.58
C TYR A 44 8.51 16.60 -3.58
N GLN A 45 7.21 16.46 -3.37
CA GLN A 45 6.52 17.11 -2.27
C GLN A 45 6.28 16.07 -1.17
N ILE A 46 7.12 16.07 -0.14
CA ILE A 46 6.98 15.14 0.97
C ILE A 46 5.87 15.62 1.89
N THR A 47 4.94 14.73 2.23
CA THR A 47 3.78 15.03 3.07
C THR A 47 3.90 14.47 4.48
N SER A 48 4.61 13.37 4.65
CA SER A 48 4.83 12.71 5.93
C SER A 48 6.14 11.91 5.93
N SER A 49 6.75 11.79 7.11
CA SER A 49 7.90 10.92 7.32
C SER A 49 8.00 10.56 8.79
N HIS A 50 8.06 9.27 9.09
CA HIS A 50 8.11 8.78 10.47
C HIS A 50 8.77 7.41 10.57
N HIS A 51 9.11 7.02 11.80
CA HIS A 51 9.49 5.66 12.12
C HIS A 51 8.24 4.77 12.17
N GLU A 52 8.31 3.61 11.54
CA GLU A 52 7.23 2.63 11.51
C GLU A 52 7.31 1.62 12.67
N ILE A 53 6.37 0.64 12.71
CA ILE A 53 6.20 -0.28 13.84
C ILE A 53 7.39 -1.22 13.99
N ALA A 54 7.93 -1.75 12.88
CA ALA A 54 9.03 -2.68 12.96
C ALA A 54 10.36 -1.95 13.22
N PRO A 55 11.29 -2.53 13.98
CA PRO A 55 12.62 -1.97 14.19
C PRO A 55 13.32 -1.65 12.87
N ALA A 56 13.89 -0.45 12.77
CA ALA A 56 14.56 0.08 11.58
C ALA A 56 13.64 0.17 10.34
N GLN A 57 12.35 0.30 10.53
CA GLN A 57 11.37 0.52 9.47
C GLN A 57 10.95 1.98 9.43
N HIS A 58 10.99 2.58 8.24
CA HIS A 58 10.66 3.97 8.01
C HIS A 58 9.63 4.11 6.90
N GLU A 59 8.75 5.10 7.05
CA GLU A 59 7.77 5.48 6.04
C GLU A 59 8.03 6.91 5.57
N ILE A 60 7.87 7.12 4.26
CA ILE A 60 7.91 8.44 3.62
C ILE A 60 6.76 8.51 2.64
N ASP A 61 5.89 9.49 2.83
CA ASP A 61 4.75 9.77 1.97
C ASP A 61 5.02 11.00 1.12
N PHE A 62 4.58 10.97 -0.13
CA PHE A 62 4.62 12.13 -1.01
C PHE A 62 3.25 12.47 -1.60
N ALA A 63 3.09 13.71 -2.03
CA ALA A 63 1.82 14.26 -2.47
C ALA A 63 1.25 13.55 -3.70
N PHE A 64 -0.05 13.72 -3.92
CA PHE A 64 -0.73 13.24 -5.12
C PHE A 64 -0.17 13.91 -6.38
N GLU A 65 0.10 13.09 -7.38
CA GLU A 65 0.42 13.50 -8.73
C GLU A 65 -0.33 12.63 -9.75
N ASP A 66 -0.13 12.89 -11.04
CA ASP A 66 -0.65 11.98 -12.05
C ASP A 66 -0.01 10.59 -11.95
N ALA A 67 -0.71 9.58 -12.45
CA ALA A 67 -0.33 8.19 -12.25
C ALA A 67 1.06 7.85 -12.84
N LEU A 68 1.40 8.39 -14.02
CA LEU A 68 2.67 8.09 -14.67
C LEU A 68 3.83 8.73 -13.91
N SER A 69 3.72 10.02 -13.56
CA SER A 69 4.72 10.73 -12.76
C SER A 69 4.90 10.06 -11.39
N THR A 70 3.82 9.58 -10.77
CA THR A 70 3.91 8.84 -9.50
C THR A 70 4.70 7.53 -9.68
N ALA A 71 4.47 6.78 -10.75
CA ALA A 71 5.22 5.55 -11.02
C ALA A 71 6.71 5.81 -11.20
N ASP A 72 7.08 6.84 -11.99
CA ASP A 72 8.46 7.27 -12.19
C ASP A 72 9.12 7.68 -10.86
N LYS A 73 8.40 8.43 -10.03
CA LYS A 73 8.86 8.84 -8.70
C LYS A 73 9.08 7.65 -7.77
N VAL A 74 8.20 6.66 -7.75
CA VAL A 74 8.40 5.44 -6.93
C VAL A 74 9.68 4.70 -7.33
N MET A 75 9.99 4.61 -8.62
CA MET A 75 11.24 3.97 -9.08
C MET A 75 12.48 4.77 -8.65
N THR A 76 12.45 6.08 -8.85
CA THR A 76 13.53 6.99 -8.47
C THR A 76 13.73 7.02 -6.95
N PHE A 77 12.63 7.06 -6.18
CA PHE A 77 12.63 6.98 -4.72
C PHE A 77 13.40 5.76 -4.21
N LYS A 78 13.12 4.57 -4.73
CA LYS A 78 13.81 3.35 -4.32
C LYS A 78 15.32 3.42 -4.57
N MET A 79 15.73 4.05 -5.65
CA MET A 79 17.15 4.24 -5.98
C MET A 79 17.81 5.26 -5.03
N ALA A 80 17.17 6.41 -4.80
CA ALA A 80 17.66 7.45 -3.91
C ALA A 80 17.83 6.92 -2.47
N VAL A 81 16.82 6.25 -1.93
CA VAL A 81 16.85 5.65 -0.59
C VAL A 81 18.02 4.69 -0.42
N ARG A 82 18.21 3.76 -1.35
CA ARG A 82 19.33 2.80 -1.30
C ARG A 82 20.68 3.49 -1.38
N THR A 83 20.81 4.49 -2.24
CA THR A 83 22.06 5.23 -2.44
C THR A 83 22.44 6.02 -1.19
N ILE A 84 21.47 6.71 -0.58
CA ILE A 84 21.72 7.52 0.61
C ILE A 84 21.98 6.63 1.83
N ALA A 85 21.16 5.60 2.06
CA ALA A 85 21.38 4.65 3.15
C ALA A 85 22.80 4.05 3.13
N LYS A 86 23.31 3.71 1.92
CA LYS A 86 24.68 3.20 1.79
C LYS A 86 25.74 4.20 2.24
N ARG A 87 25.54 5.51 2.10
CA ARG A 87 26.46 6.55 2.62
C ARG A 87 26.56 6.54 4.16
N TYR A 88 25.49 6.06 4.81
CA TYR A 88 25.41 5.90 6.26
C TYR A 88 25.85 4.50 6.74
N GLY A 89 26.42 3.66 5.86
CA GLY A 89 26.77 2.28 6.20
C GLY A 89 25.58 1.37 6.44
N LEU A 90 24.41 1.72 5.88
CA LEU A 90 23.16 0.98 6.02
C LEU A 90 22.73 0.35 4.71
N HIS A 91 22.09 -0.82 4.82
CA HIS A 91 21.39 -1.45 3.72
C HIS A 91 19.88 -1.15 3.80
N ALA A 92 19.35 -0.40 2.83
CA ALA A 92 17.92 -0.19 2.68
C ALA A 92 17.30 -1.30 1.81
N THR A 93 16.27 -1.95 2.34
CA THR A 93 15.51 -2.98 1.64
C THR A 93 14.06 -2.56 1.41
N PHE A 94 13.52 -2.95 0.26
CA PHE A 94 12.10 -2.87 -0.08
C PHE A 94 11.45 -4.27 -0.15
N MET A 95 12.07 -5.24 0.53
CA MET A 95 11.54 -6.59 0.64
C MET A 95 10.22 -6.58 1.43
N PRO A 96 9.15 -7.23 0.94
CA PRO A 96 7.84 -7.19 1.59
C PRO A 96 7.82 -7.68 3.04
N LYS A 97 8.60 -8.72 3.35
CA LYS A 97 8.73 -9.27 4.71
C LYS A 97 10.18 -9.67 4.98
N PRO A 98 11.06 -8.72 5.35
CA PRO A 98 12.48 -9.00 5.57
C PRO A 98 12.73 -9.83 6.84
N ARG A 99 11.85 -9.71 7.84
CA ARG A 99 11.88 -10.48 9.08
C ARG A 99 10.51 -11.09 9.36
N GLN A 100 10.49 -12.31 9.85
CA GLN A 100 9.25 -13.07 10.05
C GLN A 100 8.46 -12.58 11.28
N ASP A 101 9.14 -12.13 12.30
CA ASP A 101 8.65 -11.79 13.63
C ASP A 101 8.13 -10.36 13.81
N VAL A 102 8.26 -9.52 12.77
CA VAL A 102 7.86 -8.10 12.80
C VAL A 102 7.02 -7.71 11.59
N ASN A 103 6.43 -6.52 11.58
CA ASN A 103 5.67 -6.01 10.46
C ASN A 103 6.49 -5.99 9.15
N GLY A 104 5.82 -6.21 8.04
CA GLY A 104 6.39 -6.12 6.69
C GLY A 104 6.23 -4.72 6.10
N SER A 105 6.83 -4.51 4.92
CA SER A 105 6.79 -3.24 4.20
C SER A 105 5.68 -3.24 3.14
N GLY A 106 4.67 -2.39 3.33
CA GLY A 106 3.61 -2.13 2.36
C GLY A 106 3.94 -1.02 1.38
N LEU A 107 3.17 -0.94 0.33
CA LEU A 107 3.07 0.20 -0.58
C LEU A 107 1.61 0.64 -0.63
N HIS A 108 1.22 1.59 0.24
CA HIS A 108 -0.15 2.07 0.28
C HIS A 108 -0.37 3.06 -0.87
N LEU A 109 -1.38 2.78 -1.68
CA LEU A 109 -1.72 3.60 -2.82
C LEU A 109 -2.96 4.46 -2.53
N HIS A 110 -2.75 5.78 -2.44
CA HIS A 110 -3.82 6.76 -2.35
C HIS A 110 -4.25 7.20 -3.73
N MET A 111 -5.53 7.11 -4.03
CA MET A 111 -6.09 7.37 -5.35
C MET A 111 -7.17 8.43 -5.33
N ARG A 112 -7.18 9.27 -6.36
CA ARG A 112 -8.26 10.18 -6.75
C ARG A 112 -8.50 10.08 -8.24
N LEU A 113 -9.73 10.18 -8.67
CA LEU A 113 -10.07 10.28 -10.07
C LEU A 113 -10.54 11.71 -10.35
N LEU A 114 -9.89 12.38 -11.29
CA LEU A 114 -10.22 13.76 -11.65
C LEU A 114 -10.95 13.82 -12.99
N LYS A 115 -12.04 14.58 -13.05
CA LYS A 115 -12.73 14.92 -14.28
C LYS A 115 -12.91 16.44 -14.34
N ASN A 116 -12.30 17.07 -15.33
CA ASN A 116 -12.29 18.53 -15.47
C ASN A 116 -11.80 19.25 -14.19
N GLY A 117 -10.74 18.72 -13.57
CA GLY A 117 -10.14 19.27 -12.36
C GLY A 117 -10.90 19.01 -11.05
N ARG A 118 -12.05 18.31 -11.11
CA ARG A 118 -12.84 17.97 -9.93
C ARG A 118 -12.63 16.52 -9.52
N ASN A 119 -12.49 16.27 -8.24
CA ASN A 119 -12.39 14.92 -7.68
C ASN A 119 -13.75 14.21 -7.79
N VAL A 120 -13.80 13.19 -8.65
CA VAL A 120 -15.02 12.40 -8.94
C VAL A 120 -15.47 11.57 -7.72
N PHE A 121 -14.54 11.21 -6.82
CA PHE A 121 -14.89 10.43 -5.64
C PHE A 121 -15.65 11.22 -4.57
N THR A 122 -15.69 12.55 -4.68
CA THR A 122 -16.36 13.41 -3.70
C THR A 122 -17.74 13.79 -4.19
N GLY A 123 -18.78 13.37 -3.47
CA GLY A 123 -20.17 13.75 -3.71
C GLY A 123 -20.49 15.16 -3.20
N GLU A 124 -21.69 15.66 -3.51
CA GLU A 124 -22.15 17.02 -3.18
C GLU A 124 -22.14 17.31 -1.65
N ASN A 125 -22.38 16.28 -0.84
CA ASN A 125 -22.33 16.36 0.64
C ASN A 125 -20.92 16.19 1.21
N GLY A 126 -19.88 16.05 0.36
CA GLY A 126 -18.51 15.78 0.77
C GLY A 126 -18.25 14.35 1.24
N GLU A 127 -19.20 13.43 0.98
CA GLU A 127 -19.05 11.98 1.21
C GLU A 127 -18.63 11.28 -0.08
N LEU A 128 -18.40 9.95 -0.01
CA LEU A 128 -18.08 9.14 -1.18
C LEU A 128 -19.24 9.22 -2.20
N SER A 129 -18.92 9.58 -3.43
CA SER A 129 -19.90 9.67 -4.53
C SER A 129 -20.30 8.29 -5.03
N THR A 130 -21.36 8.23 -5.83
CA THR A 130 -21.79 7.00 -6.54
C THR A 130 -20.69 6.47 -7.46
N ASP A 131 -19.99 7.35 -8.19
CA ASP A 131 -18.86 6.95 -9.05
C ASP A 131 -17.66 6.47 -8.22
N GLY A 132 -17.41 7.12 -7.07
CA GLY A 132 -16.39 6.68 -6.12
C GLY A 132 -16.70 5.31 -5.52
N GLU A 133 -17.96 5.06 -5.16
CA GLU A 133 -18.41 3.75 -4.69
C GLU A 133 -18.26 2.68 -5.78
N ALA A 134 -18.64 3.00 -7.02
CA ALA A 134 -18.53 2.08 -8.16
C ALA A 134 -17.05 1.77 -8.50
N PHE A 135 -16.16 2.77 -8.41
CA PHE A 135 -14.72 2.60 -8.60
C PHE A 135 -14.14 1.67 -7.51
N LEU A 136 -14.48 1.91 -6.26
CA LEU A 136 -14.11 1.06 -5.13
C LEU A 136 -14.60 -0.39 -5.33
N ALA A 137 -15.87 -0.56 -5.76
CA ALA A 137 -16.45 -1.87 -6.03
C ALA A 137 -15.70 -2.61 -7.14
N GLY A 138 -15.30 -1.91 -8.20
CA GLY A 138 -14.49 -2.45 -9.28
C GLY A 138 -13.14 -2.98 -8.79
N ILE A 139 -12.41 -2.21 -7.98
CA ILE A 139 -11.15 -2.67 -7.38
C ILE A 139 -11.38 -3.93 -6.53
N LEU A 140 -12.37 -3.93 -5.64
CA LEU A 140 -12.67 -5.09 -4.81
C LEU A 140 -13.07 -6.32 -5.63
N GLY A 141 -13.74 -6.12 -6.77
CA GLY A 141 -14.15 -7.19 -7.67
C GLY A 141 -12.98 -7.90 -8.36
N HIS A 142 -11.89 -7.18 -8.62
CA HIS A 142 -10.71 -7.68 -9.36
C HIS A 142 -9.48 -7.92 -8.48
N VAL A 143 -9.46 -7.47 -7.22
CA VAL A 143 -8.25 -7.45 -6.39
C VAL A 143 -7.63 -8.82 -6.19
N VAL A 144 -8.41 -9.88 -6.14
CA VAL A 144 -7.91 -11.25 -6.00
C VAL A 144 -7.07 -11.65 -7.22
N GLY A 145 -7.55 -11.34 -8.43
CA GLY A 145 -6.81 -11.52 -9.68
C GLY A 145 -5.58 -10.61 -9.78
N MET A 146 -5.70 -9.37 -9.27
CA MET A 146 -4.59 -8.40 -9.28
C MET A 146 -3.49 -8.73 -8.26
N THR A 147 -3.73 -9.61 -7.28
CA THR A 147 -2.79 -9.89 -6.19
C THR A 147 -1.43 -10.38 -6.70
N ALA A 148 -1.37 -11.17 -7.79
CA ALA A 148 -0.10 -11.63 -8.35
C ALA A 148 0.79 -10.48 -8.85
N VAL A 149 0.20 -9.38 -9.30
CA VAL A 149 0.92 -8.17 -9.75
C VAL A 149 1.24 -7.24 -8.57
N PHE A 150 0.33 -7.15 -7.62
CA PHE A 150 0.48 -6.28 -6.43
C PHE A 150 1.46 -6.85 -5.40
N ASN A 151 1.59 -8.17 -5.38
CA ASN A 151 2.37 -8.96 -4.44
C ASN A 151 3.17 -10.05 -5.19
N PRO A 152 4.17 -9.66 -6.02
CA PRO A 152 4.72 -10.53 -7.07
C PRO A 152 5.75 -11.55 -6.59
N LEU A 153 6.09 -11.56 -5.31
CA LEU A 153 7.11 -12.44 -4.76
C LEU A 153 6.51 -13.48 -3.82
N VAL A 154 7.13 -14.66 -3.73
CA VAL A 154 6.80 -15.63 -2.67
C VAL A 154 6.90 -14.98 -1.27
N ASN A 155 7.84 -14.07 -1.08
CA ASN A 155 7.99 -13.32 0.16
C ASN A 155 6.80 -12.37 0.45
N SER A 156 6.11 -11.88 -0.58
CA SER A 156 4.94 -11.01 -0.43
C SER A 156 3.85 -11.65 0.43
N TYR A 157 3.62 -12.94 0.27
CA TYR A 157 2.58 -13.69 0.99
C TYR A 157 2.94 -13.99 2.45
N LYS A 158 4.19 -13.78 2.84
CA LYS A 158 4.59 -13.77 4.26
C LYS A 158 4.18 -12.48 4.97
N ARG A 159 3.89 -11.40 4.20
CA ARG A 159 3.34 -10.15 4.71
C ARG A 159 1.81 -10.20 4.83
N LEU A 160 1.11 -10.78 3.85
CA LEU A 160 -0.35 -10.83 3.77
C LEU A 160 -0.95 -11.86 4.73
N VAL A 161 -0.60 -11.75 6.00
CA VAL A 161 -1.07 -12.64 7.07
C VAL A 161 -1.68 -11.83 8.22
N PRO A 162 -2.71 -12.36 8.91
CA PRO A 162 -3.31 -11.68 10.06
C PRO A 162 -2.29 -11.35 11.15
N GLY A 163 -2.52 -10.25 11.87
CA GLY A 163 -1.71 -9.86 13.05
C GLY A 163 -0.51 -8.94 12.78
N PHE A 164 -0.22 -8.60 11.51
CA PHE A 164 0.88 -7.71 11.13
C PHE A 164 0.44 -6.49 10.31
N GLU A 165 -0.76 -5.98 10.58
CA GLU A 165 -1.36 -4.80 9.95
C GLU A 165 -1.51 -4.82 8.42
N ALA A 166 -1.16 -5.94 7.77
CA ALA A 166 -1.43 -6.13 6.36
C ALA A 166 -2.84 -6.72 6.17
N PRO A 167 -3.60 -6.27 5.16
CA PRO A 167 -4.92 -6.82 4.89
C PRO A 167 -4.80 -8.24 4.34
N SER A 168 -5.63 -9.15 4.85
CA SER A 168 -5.75 -10.53 4.37
C SER A 168 -7.09 -10.83 3.68
N ASP A 169 -8.05 -9.93 3.84
CA ASP A 169 -9.43 -10.13 3.41
C ASP A 169 -9.91 -8.98 2.53
N VAL A 170 -10.77 -9.28 1.54
CA VAL A 170 -11.33 -8.33 0.58
C VAL A 170 -12.44 -7.53 1.26
N THR A 171 -12.08 -6.44 1.88
CA THR A 171 -12.98 -5.58 2.65
C THR A 171 -12.68 -4.10 2.38
N TRP A 172 -13.65 -3.25 2.72
CA TRP A 172 -13.45 -1.80 2.73
C TRP A 172 -14.08 -1.16 3.97
N SER A 173 -13.55 -0.01 4.37
CA SER A 173 -14.05 0.71 5.54
C SER A 173 -13.68 2.20 5.50
N ARG A 174 -14.45 3.01 6.23
CA ARG A 174 -14.11 4.40 6.58
C ARG A 174 -13.36 4.49 7.91
N THR A 175 -13.44 3.46 8.74
CA THR A 175 -12.97 3.51 10.14
C THR A 175 -11.94 2.44 10.48
N GLN A 176 -11.97 1.27 9.83
CA GLN A 176 -11.13 0.13 10.17
C GLN A 176 -9.85 0.13 9.34
N ARG A 177 -8.70 0.34 10.00
CA ARG A 177 -7.38 0.42 9.33
C ARG A 177 -6.91 -0.87 8.69
N ASN A 178 -7.39 -2.03 9.15
CA ASN A 178 -7.07 -3.35 8.60
C ASN A 178 -7.95 -3.75 7.40
N ALA A 179 -8.89 -2.89 6.97
CA ALA A 179 -9.57 -3.11 5.71
C ALA A 179 -8.59 -2.98 4.53
N LEU A 180 -8.83 -3.76 3.47
CA LEU A 180 -8.01 -3.75 2.26
C LEU A 180 -8.11 -2.41 1.53
N LEU A 181 -9.31 -1.83 1.44
CA LEU A 181 -9.57 -0.51 0.88
C LEU A 181 -10.12 0.41 1.95
N HIS A 182 -9.46 1.54 2.15
CA HIS A 182 -9.86 2.54 3.11
C HIS A 182 -10.39 3.79 2.40
N VAL A 183 -11.58 4.25 2.76
CA VAL A 183 -12.17 5.50 2.26
C VAL A 183 -11.80 6.61 3.23
N ARG A 184 -10.99 7.55 2.78
CA ARG A 184 -10.47 8.65 3.60
C ARG A 184 -11.14 9.96 3.20
N LYS A 185 -11.64 10.69 4.19
CA LYS A 185 -12.16 12.05 4.01
C LYS A 185 -11.13 13.05 4.52
N ARG A 186 -10.55 13.82 3.60
CA ARG A 186 -9.59 14.86 3.93
C ARG A 186 -10.28 16.22 3.97
N ARG A 187 -10.04 16.98 5.04
CA ARG A 187 -10.62 18.31 5.21
C ARG A 187 -10.13 19.26 4.10
N GLY A 188 -11.08 19.79 3.32
CA GLY A 188 -10.78 20.71 2.21
C GLY A 188 -10.31 20.05 0.90
N GLU A 189 -10.01 18.76 0.91
CA GLU A 189 -9.49 18.03 -0.26
C GLU A 189 -10.44 16.98 -0.83
N GLY A 190 -11.51 16.65 -0.10
CA GLY A 190 -12.50 15.65 -0.50
C GLY A 190 -12.14 14.23 -0.08
N VAL A 191 -12.60 13.26 -0.86
CA VAL A 191 -12.47 11.84 -0.59
C VAL A 191 -11.35 11.23 -1.43
N ASP A 192 -10.51 10.42 -0.83
CA ASP A 192 -9.54 9.53 -1.48
C ASP A 192 -9.74 8.07 -1.06
N LEU A 193 -9.32 7.16 -1.91
CA LEU A 193 -9.29 5.73 -1.65
C LEU A 193 -7.85 5.30 -1.39
N GLU A 194 -7.61 4.56 -0.31
CA GLU A 194 -6.31 4.00 0.04
C GLU A 194 -6.35 2.48 -0.12
N LEU A 195 -5.59 1.95 -1.07
CA LEU A 195 -5.39 0.51 -1.25
C LEU A 195 -4.15 0.08 -0.47
N ARG A 196 -4.29 -0.92 0.41
CA ARG A 196 -3.27 -1.29 1.40
C ARG A 196 -2.59 -2.64 1.15
N SER A 197 -3.12 -3.45 0.23
CA SER A 197 -2.56 -4.79 -0.05
C SER A 197 -1.24 -4.78 -0.81
N PRO A 198 -0.94 -3.85 -1.75
CA PRO A 198 0.31 -3.88 -2.50
C PRO A 198 1.54 -3.80 -1.58
N ASP A 199 2.64 -4.35 -2.04
CA ASP A 199 3.93 -4.22 -1.37
C ASP A 199 4.98 -3.56 -2.27
N CYS A 200 6.11 -3.25 -1.65
CA CYS A 200 7.18 -2.51 -2.32
C CYS A 200 7.87 -3.28 -3.47
N ALA A 201 7.59 -4.58 -3.69
CA ALA A 201 8.10 -5.34 -4.82
C ALA A 201 7.25 -5.16 -6.08
N ALA A 202 6.02 -4.64 -5.95
CA ALA A 202 5.15 -4.37 -7.08
C ALA A 202 5.81 -3.43 -8.11
N ASN A 203 5.52 -3.70 -9.38
CA ASN A 203 5.82 -2.76 -10.46
C ASN A 203 4.81 -1.61 -10.40
N PRO A 204 5.22 -0.34 -10.15
CA PRO A 204 4.28 0.75 -9.93
C PRO A 204 3.46 1.09 -11.18
N TYR A 205 3.98 0.89 -12.38
CA TYR A 205 3.24 1.13 -13.62
C TYR A 205 2.08 0.15 -13.78
N LEU A 206 2.33 -1.15 -13.58
CA LEU A 206 1.30 -2.18 -13.65
C LEU A 206 0.29 -2.05 -12.50
N LEU A 207 0.76 -1.72 -11.30
CA LEU A 207 -0.09 -1.47 -10.14
C LEU A 207 -1.12 -0.36 -10.44
N LEU A 208 -0.65 0.79 -10.92
CA LEU A 208 -1.51 1.94 -11.21
C LEU A 208 -2.44 1.69 -12.39
N ALA A 209 -1.97 1.02 -13.45
CA ALA A 209 -2.78 0.66 -14.61
C ALA A 209 -3.93 -0.26 -14.22
N LEU A 210 -3.66 -1.31 -13.46
CA LEU A 210 -4.69 -2.25 -13.00
C LEU A 210 -5.69 -1.60 -12.04
N CYS A 211 -5.24 -0.75 -11.12
CA CYS A 211 -6.15 0.00 -10.25
C CYS A 211 -7.09 0.90 -11.05
N LEU A 212 -6.55 1.58 -12.07
CA LEU A 212 -7.35 2.45 -12.93
C LEU A 212 -8.37 1.65 -13.74
N GLU A 213 -7.95 0.59 -14.43
CA GLU A 213 -8.85 -0.23 -15.25
C GLU A 213 -9.92 -0.95 -14.42
N ALA A 214 -9.55 -1.55 -13.28
CA ALA A 214 -10.50 -2.20 -12.40
C ALA A 214 -11.54 -1.20 -11.85
N GLY A 215 -11.09 -0.01 -11.43
CA GLY A 215 -11.98 1.03 -10.96
C GLY A 215 -12.91 1.57 -12.04
N LEU A 216 -12.40 1.79 -13.27
CA LEU A 216 -13.20 2.22 -14.41
C LEU A 216 -14.18 1.13 -14.86
N ASP A 217 -13.83 -0.14 -14.77
CA ASP A 217 -14.75 -1.26 -15.01
C ASP A 217 -15.94 -1.21 -14.05
N GLY A 218 -15.66 -0.96 -12.76
CA GLY A 218 -16.71 -0.73 -11.75
C GLY A 218 -17.66 0.40 -12.11
N ILE A 219 -17.13 1.55 -12.55
CA ILE A 219 -17.92 2.70 -12.99
C ILE A 219 -18.75 2.35 -14.25
N ARG A 220 -18.13 1.74 -15.27
CA ARG A 220 -18.81 1.34 -16.52
C ARG A 220 -19.98 0.38 -16.26
N LYS A 221 -19.81 -0.54 -15.30
CA LYS A 221 -20.82 -1.53 -14.89
C LYS A 221 -21.76 -1.04 -13.80
N GLN A 222 -21.57 0.18 -13.29
CA GLN A 222 -22.34 0.74 -12.16
C GLN A 222 -22.39 -0.22 -10.95
N GLN A 223 -21.24 -0.82 -10.64
CA GLN A 223 -21.12 -1.78 -9.56
C GLN A 223 -21.40 -1.12 -8.21
N LYS A 224 -21.99 -1.89 -7.30
CA LYS A 224 -22.20 -1.46 -5.91
C LYS A 224 -21.18 -2.12 -5.01
N ALA A 225 -20.64 -1.33 -4.10
CA ALA A 225 -19.74 -1.85 -3.08
C ALA A 225 -20.45 -2.89 -2.19
N PRO A 226 -19.72 -3.92 -1.73
CA PRO A 226 -20.24 -4.78 -0.68
C PRO A 226 -20.48 -3.96 0.59
N LYS A 227 -21.13 -4.58 1.58
CA LYS A 227 -21.38 -3.91 2.86
C LYS A 227 -20.07 -3.46 3.50
N GLU A 228 -20.02 -2.19 3.96
CA GLU A 228 -18.87 -1.65 4.70
C GLU A 228 -18.54 -2.47 5.95
N LEU A 229 -17.26 -2.71 6.18
CA LEU A 229 -16.77 -3.30 7.42
C LEU A 229 -16.68 -2.22 8.50
N THR A 230 -17.50 -2.33 9.53
CA THR A 230 -17.56 -1.36 10.65
C THR A 230 -16.88 -1.85 11.92
N GLU A 231 -16.47 -3.11 11.94
CA GLU A 231 -15.81 -3.76 13.05
C GLU A 231 -14.46 -4.35 12.65
N ASP A 232 -13.62 -4.66 13.64
CA ASP A 232 -12.30 -5.24 13.38
C ASP A 232 -12.43 -6.64 12.76
N ILE A 233 -11.93 -6.81 11.54
CA ILE A 233 -11.95 -8.07 10.79
C ILE A 233 -11.28 -9.22 11.56
N CYS A 234 -10.28 -8.92 12.39
CA CYS A 234 -9.56 -9.92 13.18
C CYS A 234 -10.42 -10.54 14.29
N ARG A 235 -11.56 -9.92 14.62
CA ARG A 235 -12.52 -10.44 15.61
C ARG A 235 -13.58 -11.33 15.02
N LEU A 236 -13.70 -11.39 13.68
CA LEU A 236 -14.68 -12.23 13.01
C LEU A 236 -14.14 -13.66 12.89
N SER A 237 -14.99 -14.62 13.24
CA SER A 237 -14.74 -16.04 12.99
C SER A 237 -14.82 -16.35 11.48
N ASP A 238 -14.25 -17.48 11.06
CA ASP A 238 -14.33 -17.93 9.67
C ASP A 238 -15.77 -18.17 9.22
N GLU A 239 -16.65 -18.62 10.14
CA GLU A 239 -18.08 -18.78 9.88
C GLU A 239 -18.76 -17.43 9.60
N GLU A 240 -18.44 -16.39 10.37
CA GLU A 240 -18.97 -15.04 10.18
C GLU A 240 -18.48 -14.43 8.88
N LYS A 241 -17.19 -14.61 8.54
CA LYS A 241 -16.64 -14.18 7.25
C LYS A 241 -17.37 -14.85 6.09
N LYS A 242 -17.61 -16.16 6.14
CA LYS A 242 -18.37 -16.92 5.13
C LYS A 242 -19.82 -16.43 5.02
N GLN A 243 -20.51 -16.21 6.12
CA GLN A 243 -21.89 -15.69 6.12
C GLN A 243 -21.98 -14.32 5.48
N ARG A 244 -20.97 -13.46 5.70
CA ARG A 244 -20.87 -12.12 5.10
C ARG A 244 -20.30 -12.12 3.68
N LYS A 245 -19.93 -13.30 3.15
CA LYS A 245 -19.30 -13.49 1.84
C LYS A 245 -18.00 -12.67 1.69
N ILE A 246 -17.25 -12.51 2.78
CA ILE A 246 -15.94 -11.88 2.76
C ILE A 246 -14.96 -12.89 2.17
N GLN A 247 -14.34 -12.53 1.05
CA GLN A 247 -13.32 -13.31 0.37
C GLN A 247 -11.94 -12.99 0.96
N SER A 248 -11.08 -13.99 1.14
CA SER A 248 -9.70 -13.76 1.51
C SER A 248 -8.83 -13.53 0.27
N LEU A 249 -7.74 -12.78 0.45
CA LEU A 249 -6.69 -12.67 -0.56
C LEU A 249 -5.99 -14.04 -0.75
N PRO A 250 -5.36 -14.28 -1.90
CA PRO A 250 -4.57 -15.49 -2.12
C PRO A 250 -3.49 -15.67 -1.05
N GLU A 251 -3.35 -16.89 -0.55
CA GLU A 251 -2.39 -17.23 0.52
C GLU A 251 -0.96 -17.48 0.03
N ASN A 252 -0.78 -17.67 -1.28
CA ASN A 252 0.51 -17.88 -1.92
C ASN A 252 0.49 -17.44 -3.38
N LEU A 253 1.69 -17.32 -3.98
CA LEU A 253 1.85 -16.85 -5.36
C LEU A 253 1.18 -17.79 -6.38
N GLY A 254 1.16 -19.10 -6.15
CA GLY A 254 0.50 -20.06 -7.06
C GLY A 254 -0.99 -19.79 -7.15
N VAL A 255 -1.66 -19.69 -6.00
CA VAL A 255 -3.10 -19.36 -5.93
C VAL A 255 -3.40 -17.97 -6.55
N ALA A 256 -2.50 -17.00 -6.37
CA ALA A 256 -2.66 -15.67 -6.97
C ALA A 256 -2.53 -15.70 -8.50
N LEU A 257 -1.61 -16.50 -9.05
CA LEU A 257 -1.46 -16.70 -10.50
C LEU A 257 -2.67 -17.39 -11.10
N ASP A 258 -3.21 -18.41 -10.41
CA ASP A 258 -4.45 -19.08 -10.84
C ASP A 258 -5.63 -18.10 -10.87
N ALA A 259 -5.77 -17.26 -9.85
CA ALA A 259 -6.78 -16.22 -9.78
C ALA A 259 -6.61 -15.18 -10.89
N MET A 260 -5.39 -14.74 -11.17
CA MET A 260 -5.06 -13.84 -12.27
C MET A 260 -5.47 -14.45 -13.62
N GLY A 261 -5.19 -15.74 -13.84
CA GLY A 261 -5.55 -16.44 -15.07
C GLY A 261 -7.07 -16.55 -15.31
N GLN A 262 -7.89 -16.43 -14.27
CA GLN A 262 -9.35 -16.45 -14.32
C GLN A 262 -9.98 -15.07 -14.49
N ASP A 263 -9.27 -13.99 -14.17
CA ASP A 263 -9.75 -12.62 -14.30
C ASP A 263 -9.39 -12.07 -15.69
N LEU A 264 -10.41 -11.88 -16.53
CA LEU A 264 -10.22 -11.44 -17.92
C LEU A 264 -9.61 -10.04 -18.01
N LEU A 265 -10.00 -9.13 -17.11
CA LEU A 265 -9.49 -7.75 -17.10
C LEU A 265 -7.99 -7.73 -16.76
N VAL A 266 -7.56 -8.57 -15.83
CA VAL A 266 -6.16 -8.59 -15.36
C VAL A 266 -5.24 -9.31 -16.36
N ARG A 267 -5.80 -10.29 -17.09
CA ARG A 267 -5.05 -11.12 -18.05
C ARG A 267 -4.78 -10.42 -19.39
N GLU A 268 -5.67 -9.56 -19.85
CA GLU A 268 -5.56 -8.75 -21.08
C GLU A 268 -4.70 -7.52 -20.91
#